data_8259b9cadad4f68241e1d4e9fb54c6ae
#
_entry.id   8259b9cadad4f68241e1d4e9fb54c6ae
#
_cell.length_a   1.000
_cell.length_b   1.000
_cell.length_c   1.000
_cell.angle_alpha   90.00
_cell.angle_beta   90.00
_cell.angle_gamma   90.00
#
_symmetry.space_group_name_H-M   'P 1'
#
loop_
_entity.id
_entity.type
_entity.pdbx_description
1 polymer ?
#
loop_
_entity_poly.entity_id
_entity_poly.type
_entity_poly.pdbx_seq_one_letter_code
_entity_poly.pdbx_strand_id
1 'polypeptide(L)' 'MNFKPVTSSNIKAVGYDAESKTLGVEFKDGGIYHYEGVSPEKHKAFVESKSIGSHFHKHIRPHHKHAKQK' A
#
# COMPACT_ATOMS: atom_id res chain seq x y z
N MET A 1 -12.15 1.55 4.52
CA MET A 1 -11.01 0.76 4.00
C MET A 1 -10.57 -0.25 5.05
N ASN A 2 -10.56 -1.51 4.69
CA ASN A 2 -10.16 -2.57 5.61
C ASN A 2 -8.68 -2.89 5.42
N PHE A 3 -7.90 -2.78 6.49
CA PHE A 3 -6.48 -3.10 6.45
C PHE A 3 -6.27 -4.56 6.84
N LYS A 4 -5.42 -5.25 6.08
CA LYS A 4 -5.05 -6.64 6.34
C LYS A 4 -3.55 -6.71 6.60
N PRO A 5 -3.11 -7.47 7.61
CA PRO A 5 -1.68 -7.57 7.90
C PRO A 5 -0.93 -8.25 6.75
N VAL A 6 0.32 -7.81 6.55
CA VAL A 6 1.21 -8.39 5.56
C VAL A 6 2.55 -8.71 6.20
N THR A 7 3.31 -9.59 5.56
CA THR A 7 4.65 -9.94 6.04
C THR A 7 5.67 -9.04 5.35
N SER A 8 6.22 -8.09 6.10
CA SER A 8 7.22 -7.16 5.58
C SER A 8 8.05 -6.64 6.75
N SER A 9 9.26 -6.17 6.44
CA SER A 9 10.14 -5.61 7.48
C SER A 9 9.67 -4.25 7.98
N ASN A 10 8.96 -3.48 7.16
CA ASN A 10 8.55 -2.11 7.52
C ASN A 10 7.06 -1.82 7.33
N ILE A 11 6.34 -2.63 6.59
CA ILE A 11 4.90 -2.44 6.37
C ILE A 11 4.13 -3.41 7.27
N LYS A 12 3.20 -2.85 8.05
CA LYS A 12 2.39 -3.62 8.98
C LYS A 12 1.12 -4.18 8.33
N ALA A 13 0.42 -3.34 7.58
CA ALA A 13 -0.86 -3.72 6.98
C ALA A 13 -1.15 -2.90 5.74
N VAL A 14 -2.00 -3.43 4.88
CA VAL A 14 -2.39 -2.79 3.61
C VAL A 14 -3.89 -2.84 3.46
N GLY A 15 -4.50 -1.73 3.03
CA GLY A 15 -5.91 -1.66 2.70
C GLY A 15 -6.09 -1.11 1.30
N TYR A 16 -7.25 -1.38 0.71
CA TYR A 16 -7.53 -0.91 -0.64
C TYR A 16 -9.00 -0.55 -0.79
N ASP A 17 -9.26 0.58 -1.44
CA ASP A 17 -10.59 1.02 -1.82
C ASP A 17 -10.66 1.02 -3.34
N ALA A 18 -11.32 0.01 -3.90
CA ALA A 18 -11.43 -0.15 -5.35
C ALA A 18 -12.26 0.95 -6.00
N GLU A 19 -13.21 1.52 -5.27
CA GLU A 19 -14.09 2.56 -5.78
C GLU A 19 -13.31 3.84 -6.07
N SER A 20 -12.45 4.25 -5.14
CA SER A 20 -11.63 5.45 -5.30
C SER A 20 -10.22 5.13 -5.83
N LYS A 21 -9.89 3.85 -6.02
CA LYS A 21 -8.56 3.38 -6.42
C LYS A 21 -7.48 3.88 -5.47
N THR A 22 -7.77 3.87 -4.19
CA THR A 22 -6.87 4.32 -3.14
C THR A 22 -6.28 3.14 -2.39
N LEU A 23 -4.95 3.09 -2.33
CA LEU A 23 -4.23 2.09 -1.56
C LEU A 23 -3.82 2.70 -0.23
N GLY A 24 -4.19 2.05 0.88
CA GLY A 24 -3.74 2.45 2.20
C GLY A 24 -2.59 1.56 2.65
N VAL A 25 -1.55 2.19 3.20
CA VAL A 25 -0.38 1.46 3.71
C VAL A 25 -0.13 1.92 5.14
N GLU A 26 -0.13 0.97 6.06
CA GLU A 26 0.23 1.23 7.45
C GLU A 26 1.62 0.68 7.70
N PHE A 27 2.51 1.55 8.16
CA PHE A 27 3.89 1.17 8.47
C PHE A 27 4.04 0.76 9.94
N LYS A 28 5.07 -0.01 10.24
CA LYS A 28 5.30 -0.51 11.60
C LYS A 28 5.62 0.58 12.60
N ASP A 29 6.04 1.76 12.12
CA ASP A 29 6.27 2.92 12.98
C ASP A 29 4.99 3.66 13.36
N GLY A 30 3.84 3.21 12.86
CA GLY A 30 2.54 3.79 13.16
C GLY A 30 2.01 4.75 12.10
N GLY A 31 2.79 5.09 11.09
CA GLY A 31 2.35 5.98 10.00
C GLY A 31 1.40 5.30 9.04
N ILE A 32 0.34 6.00 8.65
CA ILE A 32 -0.61 5.51 7.66
C ILE A 32 -0.66 6.49 6.49
N TYR A 33 -0.50 5.97 5.27
CA TYR A 33 -0.48 6.77 4.05
C TYR A 33 -1.48 6.22 3.05
N HIS A 34 -2.13 7.12 2.30
CA HIS A 34 -3.01 6.76 1.18
C HIS A 34 -2.32 7.13 -0.12
N TYR A 35 -2.31 6.19 -1.06
CA TYR A 35 -1.72 6.37 -2.39
C TYR A 35 -2.83 6.36 -3.43
N GLU A 36 -2.89 7.40 -4.27
CA GLU A 36 -3.96 7.59 -5.24
C GLU A 36 -3.67 6.93 -6.58
N GLY A 37 -4.73 6.58 -7.30
CA GLY A 37 -4.60 6.08 -8.67
C GLY A 37 -4.03 4.67 -8.78
N VAL A 38 -4.16 3.86 -7.74
CA VAL A 38 -3.69 2.47 -7.75
C VAL A 38 -4.81 1.59 -8.30
N SER A 39 -4.59 1.00 -9.48
CA SER A 39 -5.58 0.10 -10.08
C SER A 39 -5.70 -1.20 -9.28
N PRO A 40 -6.84 -1.92 -9.40
CA PRO A 40 -6.98 -3.22 -8.74
C PRO A 40 -5.88 -4.20 -9.10
N GLU A 41 -5.41 -4.17 -10.35
CA GLU A 41 -4.33 -5.05 -10.80
C GLU A 41 -3.01 -4.71 -10.11
N LYS A 42 -2.72 -3.42 -9.95
CA LYS A 42 -1.51 -3.00 -9.22
C LYS A 42 -1.59 -3.38 -7.75
N HIS A 43 -2.77 -3.22 -7.14
CA HIS A 43 -2.97 -3.64 -5.76
C HIS A 43 -2.76 -5.15 -5.61
N LYS A 44 -3.32 -5.94 -6.52
CA LYS A 44 -3.17 -7.39 -6.49
C LYS A 44 -1.70 -7.80 -6.63
N ALA A 45 -1.00 -7.21 -7.60
CA ALA A 45 0.42 -7.51 -7.81
C ALA A 45 1.25 -7.16 -6.57
N PHE A 46 0.91 -6.05 -5.92
CA PHE A 46 1.60 -5.62 -4.70
C PHE A 46 1.41 -6.62 -3.55
N VAL A 47 0.17 -7.00 -3.25
CA VAL A 47 -0.09 -7.89 -2.11
C VAL A 47 0.35 -9.33 -2.37
N GLU A 48 0.47 -9.73 -3.63
CA GLU A 48 0.96 -11.06 -4.01
C GLU A 48 2.48 -11.11 -4.19
N SER A 49 3.15 -9.98 -4.07
CA SER A 49 4.60 -9.91 -4.23
C SER A 49 5.31 -10.67 -3.12
N LYS A 50 6.40 -11.34 -3.47
CA LYS A 50 7.26 -12.04 -2.51
C LYS A 50 7.99 -11.06 -1.59
N SER A 51 8.17 -9.83 -2.04
CA SER A 51 8.85 -8.78 -1.28
C SER A 51 7.98 -7.54 -1.28
N ILE A 52 7.06 -7.47 -0.32
CA ILE A 52 6.09 -6.38 -0.21
C ILE A 52 6.78 -5.02 -0.13
N GLY A 53 7.77 -4.90 0.75
CA GLY A 53 8.50 -3.64 0.92
C GLY A 53 9.22 -3.18 -0.34
N SER A 54 9.93 -4.10 -1.01
CA SER A 54 10.64 -3.80 -2.25
C SER A 54 9.68 -3.41 -3.36
N HIS A 55 8.59 -4.15 -3.51
CA HIS A 55 7.58 -3.87 -4.52
C HIS A 55 6.98 -2.48 -4.31
N PHE A 56 6.68 -2.15 -3.07
CA PHE A 56 6.14 -0.85 -2.70
C PHE A 56 7.09 0.28 -3.12
N HIS A 57 8.37 0.17 -2.77
CA HIS A 57 9.35 1.20 -3.09
C HIS A 57 9.59 1.37 -4.60
N LYS A 58 9.50 0.28 -5.35
CA LYS A 58 9.77 0.32 -6.80
C LYS A 58 8.56 0.66 -7.64
N HIS A 59 7.37 0.19 -7.26
CA HIS A 59 6.20 0.24 -8.13
C HIS A 59 5.05 1.08 -7.62
N ILE A 60 5.00 1.40 -6.34
CA ILE A 60 3.91 2.19 -5.77
C ILE A 60 4.38 3.60 -5.43
N ARG A 61 5.36 3.71 -4.57
CA ARG A 61 5.80 5.00 -4.04
C ARG A 61 6.22 6.01 -5.09
N PRO A 62 7.04 5.66 -6.11
CA PRO A 62 7.48 6.65 -7.10
C PRO A 62 6.44 6.98 -8.17
N HIS A 63 5.36 6.19 -8.28
CA HIS A 63 4.38 6.33 -9.36
C HIS A 63 3.03 6.89 -8.92
N HIS A 64 2.82 7.09 -7.62
CA HIS A 64 1.53 7.54 -7.11
C HIS A 64 1.69 8.64 -6.08
N LYS A 65 0.77 9.60 -6.10
CA LYS A 65 0.71 10.64 -5.08
C LYS A 65 0.24 10.02 -3.77
N HIS A 66 0.74 10.53 -2.67
CA HIS A 66 0.35 10.03 -1.36
C HIS A 66 0.01 11.18 -0.41
N ALA A 67 -0.81 10.86 0.59
CA ALA A 67 -1.14 11.77 1.66
C ALA A 67 -1.02 11.01 2.98
N LYS A 68 -0.35 11.60 3.94
CA LYS A 68 -0.21 11.00 5.27
C LYS A 68 -1.53 11.15 6.01
N GLN A 69 -2.06 10.05 6.52
CA GLN A 69 -3.33 10.03 7.25
C GLN A 69 -3.11 10.02 8.76
N LYS A 70 -2.00 9.45 9.21
CA LYS A 70 -1.74 9.34 10.63
C LYS A 70 -0.26 9.26 10.94
#